data_92d01c2ecd7c972f7d89fd359fec7565
#
_entry.id   92d01c2ecd7c972f7d89fd359fec7565
#
_cell.length_a   1.000
_cell.length_b   1.000
_cell.length_c   1.000
_cell.angle_alpha   90.00
_cell.angle_beta   90.00
_cell.angle_gamma   90.00
#
_symmetry.space_group_name_H-M   'P 1'
#
loop_
_entity.id
_entity.type
_entity.pdbx_description
1 polymer ?
#
loop_
_entity_poly.entity_id
_entity_poly.type
_entity_poly.pdbx_seq_one_letter_code
_entity_poly.pdbx_strand_id
1 'polypeptide(L)'
;MTFVSNARMYAVSPEAEATWIELIAHVAEDAGTSFNYFKYPAPQPLEDLWRRSDLGCVQMCGYPIALNLADVVPLASPIPAASWAEGKALSRTDLIVRDDAPYLSLSDTFGGTVGWTVAHSQSGFNALRHHLLSYRSEDRPRLYGRSMGNLVTARRVLDSVADGSIDIGPLDAYWHMLTRKYWPRLTEKVRVLESTDTVPMPAFVAAPAVPRHTVDRLREAFAAAHMRPWFAPFSASLLIEGFEKVTRETFHRTLEWAQAAEAVGYLEPG
;
A
#
# COMPACT_ATOMS: atom_id res chain seq x y z
N MET A 1 -5.93 19.88 -21.45
CA MET A 1 -6.01 18.43 -21.10
C MET A 1 -6.50 18.37 -19.66
N THR A 2 -7.54 17.60 -19.38
CA THR A 2 -8.05 17.46 -18.01
C THR A 2 -7.38 16.26 -17.37
N PHE A 3 -6.69 16.46 -16.26
CA PHE A 3 -6.02 15.38 -15.53
C PHE A 3 -7.00 14.67 -14.60
N VAL A 4 -6.69 13.42 -14.26
CA VAL A 4 -7.54 12.57 -13.42
C VAL A 4 -6.92 12.34 -12.05
N SER A 5 -7.81 12.11 -11.06
CA SER A 5 -7.43 11.61 -9.73
C SER A 5 -8.00 10.22 -9.48
N ASN A 6 -7.33 9.46 -8.59
CA ASN A 6 -7.81 8.16 -8.13
C ASN A 6 -7.16 7.78 -6.79
N ALA A 7 -7.94 7.19 -5.90
CA ALA A 7 -7.49 6.73 -4.58
C ALA A 7 -7.85 5.25 -4.31
N ARG A 8 -8.00 4.44 -5.37
CA ARG A 8 -8.45 3.06 -5.28
C ARG A 8 -7.66 2.21 -4.28
N MET A 9 -6.36 2.46 -4.11
CA MET A 9 -5.54 1.63 -3.24
C MET A 9 -6.05 1.59 -1.80
N TYR A 10 -6.62 2.71 -1.32
CA TYR A 10 -7.14 2.86 0.03
C TYR A 10 -8.62 3.20 0.10
N ALA A 11 -9.35 3.07 -1.00
CA ALA A 11 -10.81 3.15 -1.07
C ALA A 11 -11.42 1.82 -0.58
N VAL A 12 -11.25 1.52 0.71
CA VAL A 12 -11.67 0.24 1.31
C VAL A 12 -13.19 0.11 1.43
N SER A 13 -13.91 1.22 1.39
CA SER A 13 -15.38 1.30 1.42
C SER A 13 -15.86 2.48 0.56
N PRO A 14 -17.16 2.54 0.20
CA PRO A 14 -17.72 3.72 -0.48
C PRO A 14 -17.51 5.03 0.28
N GLU A 15 -17.59 5.00 1.61
CA GLU A 15 -17.38 6.17 2.46
C GLU A 15 -15.90 6.60 2.44
N ALA A 16 -14.97 5.65 2.51
CA ALA A 16 -13.55 5.95 2.41
C ALA A 16 -13.19 6.49 1.01
N GLU A 17 -13.79 5.93 -0.07
CA GLU A 17 -13.62 6.44 -1.43
C GLU A 17 -14.11 7.89 -1.55
N ALA A 18 -15.31 8.18 -1.07
CA ALA A 18 -15.89 9.54 -1.08
C ALA A 18 -14.99 10.52 -0.30
N THR A 19 -14.52 10.12 0.87
CA THR A 19 -13.59 10.93 1.69
C THR A 19 -12.27 11.23 0.96
N TRP A 20 -11.69 10.24 0.27
CA TRP A 20 -10.49 10.46 -0.55
C TRP A 20 -10.75 11.41 -1.72
N ILE A 21 -11.89 11.29 -2.40
CA ILE A 21 -12.29 12.17 -3.51
C ILE A 21 -12.33 13.63 -3.03
N GLU A 22 -13.01 13.89 -1.92
CA GLU A 22 -13.15 15.23 -1.35
C GLU A 22 -11.80 15.79 -0.86
N LEU A 23 -10.98 14.98 -0.17
CA LEU A 23 -9.64 15.40 0.27
C LEU A 23 -8.77 15.81 -0.92
N ILE A 24 -8.74 15.00 -1.98
CA ILE A 24 -7.97 15.31 -3.18
C ILE A 24 -8.50 16.60 -3.84
N ALA A 25 -9.81 16.83 -3.83
CA ALA A 25 -10.39 18.06 -4.37
C ALA A 25 -9.95 19.30 -3.58
N HIS A 26 -9.93 19.26 -2.24
CA HIS A 26 -9.41 20.34 -1.41
C HIS A 26 -7.92 20.61 -1.64
N VAL A 27 -7.11 19.56 -1.72
CA VAL A 27 -5.67 19.70 -2.04
C VAL A 27 -5.48 20.33 -3.43
N ALA A 28 -6.27 19.90 -4.42
CA ALA A 28 -6.21 20.45 -5.77
C ALA A 28 -6.64 21.93 -5.80
N GLU A 29 -7.70 22.31 -5.08
CA GLU A 29 -8.16 23.69 -4.92
C GLU A 29 -7.06 24.57 -4.31
N ASP A 30 -6.46 24.13 -3.20
CA ASP A 30 -5.32 24.84 -2.55
C ASP A 30 -4.11 24.98 -3.49
N ALA A 31 -3.91 24.00 -4.39
CA ALA A 31 -2.88 24.06 -5.43
C ALA A 31 -3.31 24.89 -6.67
N GLY A 32 -4.52 25.44 -6.70
CA GLY A 32 -5.06 26.19 -7.84
C GLY A 32 -5.24 25.34 -9.10
N THR A 33 -5.67 24.10 -8.95
CA THR A 33 -5.97 23.14 -10.03
C THR A 33 -7.21 22.32 -9.70
N SER A 34 -7.63 21.45 -10.61
CA SER A 34 -8.73 20.51 -10.39
C SER A 34 -8.50 19.22 -11.15
N PHE A 35 -9.09 18.14 -10.68
CA PHE A 35 -9.03 16.81 -11.29
C PHE A 35 -10.41 16.22 -11.47
N ASN A 36 -10.60 15.41 -12.51
CA ASN A 36 -11.76 14.54 -12.62
C ASN A 36 -11.44 13.21 -11.93
N TYR A 37 -12.28 12.78 -10.97
CA TYR A 37 -12.10 11.47 -10.38
C TYR A 37 -12.38 10.38 -11.42
N PHE A 38 -11.39 9.53 -11.67
CA PHE A 38 -11.48 8.41 -12.59
C PHE A 38 -11.78 7.13 -11.81
N LYS A 39 -13.03 6.65 -11.90
CA LYS A 39 -13.43 5.41 -11.23
C LYS A 39 -12.76 4.21 -11.89
N TYR A 40 -11.92 3.51 -11.12
CA TYR A 40 -11.15 2.36 -11.57
C TYR A 40 -11.24 1.23 -10.55
N PRO A 41 -12.33 0.43 -10.55
CA PRO A 41 -12.59 -0.54 -9.49
C PRO A 41 -11.66 -1.77 -9.58
N ALA A 42 -11.43 -2.43 -8.42
CA ALA A 42 -10.83 -3.75 -8.40
C ALA A 42 -11.72 -4.77 -9.14
N PRO A 43 -11.16 -5.82 -9.78
CA PRO A 43 -9.75 -6.24 -9.78
C PRO A 43 -8.92 -5.73 -10.96
N GLN A 44 -9.33 -4.66 -11.65
CA GLN A 44 -8.58 -4.15 -12.81
C GLN A 44 -7.11 -3.89 -12.46
N PRO A 45 -6.13 -4.20 -13.35
CA PRO A 45 -4.70 -4.06 -13.09
C PRO A 45 -4.32 -2.61 -12.79
N LEU A 46 -3.63 -2.37 -11.67
CA LEU A 46 -3.17 -1.02 -11.30
C LEU A 46 -2.12 -0.47 -12.27
N GLU A 47 -1.37 -1.34 -12.90
CA GLU A 47 -0.35 -0.99 -13.91
C GLU A 47 -0.95 -0.24 -15.09
N ASP A 48 -2.15 -0.63 -15.52
CA ASP A 48 -2.84 0.05 -16.63
C ASP A 48 -3.32 1.44 -16.22
N LEU A 49 -3.75 1.60 -14.96
CA LEU A 49 -4.04 2.92 -14.39
C LEU A 49 -2.79 3.79 -14.36
N TRP A 50 -1.67 3.27 -13.83
CA TRP A 50 -0.45 4.05 -13.62
C TRP A 50 0.26 4.45 -14.92
N ARG A 51 0.05 3.71 -16.04
CA ARG A 51 0.61 4.04 -17.37
C ARG A 51 -0.16 5.11 -18.13
N ARG A 52 -1.25 5.61 -17.59
CA ARG A 52 -2.01 6.69 -18.24
C ARG A 52 -1.19 7.98 -18.26
N SER A 53 -1.27 8.70 -19.37
CA SER A 53 -0.57 10.00 -19.54
C SER A 53 -1.30 11.20 -18.92
N ASP A 54 -2.53 10.99 -18.42
CA ASP A 54 -3.38 12.04 -17.85
C ASP A 54 -3.51 11.97 -16.32
N LEU A 55 -2.58 11.28 -15.64
CA LEU A 55 -2.58 11.24 -14.16
C LEU A 55 -2.29 12.62 -13.59
N GLY A 56 -3.18 13.14 -12.74
CA GLY A 56 -2.98 14.37 -11.98
C GLY A 56 -2.65 14.11 -10.52
N CYS A 57 -3.38 13.18 -9.89
CA CYS A 57 -3.20 12.83 -8.49
C CYS A 57 -3.72 11.40 -8.25
N VAL A 58 -2.87 10.40 -8.34
CA VAL A 58 -3.24 8.98 -8.26
C VAL A 58 -2.33 8.24 -7.28
N GLN A 59 -2.90 7.38 -6.45
CA GLN A 59 -2.11 6.58 -5.50
C GLN A 59 -1.32 5.49 -6.23
N MET A 60 -0.02 5.37 -5.88
CA MET A 60 0.88 4.35 -6.42
C MET A 60 1.76 3.77 -5.31
N CYS A 61 1.93 2.45 -5.34
CA CYS A 61 2.77 1.73 -4.39
C CYS A 61 4.25 2.10 -4.55
N GLY A 62 5.02 2.12 -3.45
CA GLY A 62 6.41 2.57 -3.47
C GLY A 62 7.35 1.69 -4.32
N TYR A 63 7.17 0.38 -4.29
CA TYR A 63 8.02 -0.53 -5.07
C TYR A 63 7.89 -0.33 -6.59
N PRO A 64 6.69 -0.28 -7.20
CA PRO A 64 6.56 0.06 -8.61
C PRO A 64 7.04 1.48 -8.96
N ILE A 65 6.99 2.45 -8.05
CA ILE A 65 7.63 3.77 -8.26
C ILE A 65 9.15 3.61 -8.38
N ALA A 66 9.76 2.85 -7.47
CA ALA A 66 11.20 2.59 -7.46
C ALA A 66 11.64 1.78 -8.68
N LEU A 67 10.86 0.78 -9.11
CA LEU A 67 11.08 -0.02 -10.33
C LEU A 67 10.93 0.78 -11.63
N ASN A 68 10.43 2.02 -11.56
CA ASN A 68 10.06 2.80 -12.76
C ASN A 68 9.05 2.07 -13.66
N LEU A 69 8.07 1.38 -13.03
CA LEU A 69 7.05 0.61 -13.76
C LEU A 69 6.14 1.49 -14.63
N ALA A 70 6.02 2.76 -14.24
CA ALA A 70 5.37 3.81 -15.00
C ALA A 70 6.17 5.12 -14.86
N ASP A 71 6.13 5.95 -15.91
CA ASP A 71 6.76 7.27 -15.88
C ASP A 71 5.86 8.23 -15.10
N VAL A 72 6.22 8.44 -13.83
CA VAL A 72 5.44 9.25 -12.88
C VAL A 72 6.33 10.16 -12.05
N VAL A 73 5.73 11.25 -11.57
CA VAL A 73 6.33 12.22 -10.65
C VAL A 73 5.68 12.05 -9.28
N PRO A 74 6.39 11.58 -8.24
CA PRO A 74 5.85 11.49 -6.90
C PRO A 74 5.54 12.87 -6.32
N LEU A 75 4.42 12.99 -5.61
CA LEU A 75 3.94 14.21 -4.98
C LEU A 75 4.15 14.18 -3.47
N ALA A 76 3.34 13.36 -2.80
CA ALA A 76 3.35 13.23 -1.36
C ALA A 76 2.80 11.86 -0.92
N SER A 77 3.21 11.42 0.26
CA SER A 77 2.71 10.21 0.92
C SER A 77 1.95 10.57 2.18
N PRO A 78 0.80 9.94 2.48
CA PRO A 78 0.09 10.15 3.72
C PRO A 78 0.90 9.67 4.93
N ILE A 79 0.72 10.34 6.07
CA ILE A 79 1.27 9.95 7.37
C ILE A 79 0.17 9.19 8.12
N PRO A 80 0.27 7.87 8.31
CA PRO A 80 -0.75 7.12 9.04
C PRO A 80 -0.82 7.53 10.52
N ALA A 81 -2.04 7.68 11.06
CA ALA A 81 -2.30 7.91 12.48
C ALA A 81 -2.12 6.60 13.27
N ALA A 82 -0.88 6.13 13.34
CA ALA A 82 -0.52 4.86 13.97
C ALA A 82 0.82 4.96 14.67
N SER A 83 0.95 4.37 15.86
CA SER A 83 2.18 4.42 16.67
C SER A 83 3.41 3.89 15.93
N TRP A 84 3.25 2.87 15.08
CA TRP A 84 4.35 2.30 14.30
C TRP A 84 4.83 3.22 13.16
N ALA A 85 4.06 4.24 12.78
CA ALA A 85 4.46 5.22 11.77
C ALA A 85 5.31 6.36 12.37
N GLU A 86 5.28 6.55 13.70
CA GLU A 86 6.10 7.54 14.43
C GLU A 86 5.95 8.98 13.88
N GLY A 87 4.74 9.33 13.42
CA GLY A 87 4.47 10.64 12.79
C GLY A 87 5.16 10.85 11.43
N LYS A 88 5.53 9.78 10.74
CA LYS A 88 6.19 9.80 9.43
C LYS A 88 5.37 9.09 8.37
N ALA A 89 5.63 9.37 7.10
CA ALA A 89 5.01 8.67 5.98
C ALA A 89 5.63 7.28 5.79
N LEU A 90 5.42 6.41 6.76
CA LEU A 90 5.87 5.02 6.77
C LEU A 90 4.70 4.05 6.60
N SER A 91 4.99 2.88 6.05
CA SER A 91 4.10 1.72 5.96
C SER A 91 4.84 0.47 6.41
N ARG A 92 4.08 -0.54 6.82
CA ARG A 92 4.57 -1.89 7.08
C ARG A 92 3.56 -2.90 6.56
N THR A 93 3.93 -4.17 6.56
CA THR A 93 3.05 -5.25 6.18
C THR A 93 2.68 -6.07 7.40
N ASP A 94 1.40 -6.21 7.67
CA ASP A 94 0.86 -7.14 8.65
C ASP A 94 0.78 -8.53 8.04
N LEU A 95 1.38 -9.53 8.68
CA LEU A 95 1.26 -10.94 8.33
C LEU A 95 0.09 -11.51 9.12
N ILE A 96 -1.00 -11.80 8.42
CA ILE A 96 -2.24 -12.22 9.04
C ILE A 96 -2.46 -13.74 8.91
N VAL A 97 -3.05 -14.31 9.95
CA VAL A 97 -3.55 -15.69 10.01
C VAL A 97 -5.01 -15.68 10.41
N ARG A 98 -5.72 -16.79 10.24
CA ARG A 98 -7.08 -16.92 10.75
C ARG A 98 -7.09 -16.77 12.28
N ASP A 99 -8.10 -16.12 12.84
CA ASP A 99 -8.16 -15.77 14.26
C ASP A 99 -8.09 -17.00 15.18
N ASP A 100 -8.76 -18.09 14.80
CA ASP A 100 -8.80 -19.36 15.53
C ASP A 100 -7.65 -20.33 15.19
N ALA A 101 -6.70 -19.93 14.33
CA ALA A 101 -5.57 -20.78 13.97
C ALA A 101 -4.60 -20.95 15.16
N PRO A 102 -3.99 -22.13 15.34
CA PRO A 102 -3.15 -22.44 16.50
C PRO A 102 -1.75 -21.79 16.45
N TYR A 103 -1.47 -20.95 15.47
CA TYR A 103 -0.15 -20.35 15.25
C TYR A 103 0.18 -19.29 16.31
N LEU A 104 1.31 -19.41 16.98
CA LEU A 104 1.80 -18.46 17.99
C LEU A 104 2.97 -17.62 17.45
N SER A 105 3.69 -18.13 16.45
CA SER A 105 4.81 -17.47 15.77
C SER A 105 4.73 -17.67 14.26
N LEU A 106 5.50 -16.88 13.51
CA LEU A 106 5.58 -17.03 12.05
C LEU A 106 6.06 -18.43 11.65
N SER A 107 7.01 -19.00 12.42
CA SER A 107 7.55 -20.34 12.18
C SER A 107 6.50 -21.45 12.25
N ASP A 108 5.42 -21.26 13.01
CA ASP A 108 4.36 -22.26 13.14
C ASP A 108 3.54 -22.40 11.85
N THR A 109 3.61 -21.41 10.96
CA THR A 109 2.93 -21.43 9.66
C THR A 109 3.74 -22.15 8.58
N PHE A 110 5.02 -22.47 8.85
CA PHE A 110 5.90 -23.07 7.84
C PHE A 110 5.46 -24.48 7.49
N GLY A 111 5.59 -24.83 6.21
CA GLY A 111 5.05 -26.06 5.63
C GLY A 111 3.62 -25.91 5.12
N GLY A 112 2.88 -24.90 5.58
CA GLY A 112 1.53 -24.57 5.12
C GLY A 112 1.48 -23.84 3.77
N THR A 113 0.40 -23.11 3.53
CA THR A 113 0.16 -22.32 2.31
C THR A 113 0.33 -20.82 2.60
N VAL A 114 1.26 -20.17 1.91
CA VAL A 114 1.41 -18.71 1.92
C VAL A 114 0.69 -18.09 0.72
N GLY A 115 -0.06 -17.02 0.95
CA GLY A 115 -0.69 -16.24 -0.13
C GLY A 115 0.00 -14.91 -0.37
N TRP A 116 -0.12 -14.34 -1.59
CA TRP A 116 0.39 -13.02 -1.93
C TRP A 116 -0.37 -12.39 -3.10
N THR A 117 -0.30 -11.07 -3.25
CA THR A 117 -1.10 -10.34 -4.26
C THR A 117 -0.53 -10.44 -5.67
N VAL A 118 0.36 -9.52 -6.05
CA VAL A 118 1.05 -9.45 -7.36
C VAL A 118 2.52 -9.14 -7.15
N ALA A 119 3.39 -9.61 -8.03
CA ALA A 119 4.85 -9.57 -7.85
C ALA A 119 5.44 -8.15 -7.73
N HIS A 120 4.79 -7.12 -8.26
CA HIS A 120 5.23 -5.73 -8.11
C HIS A 120 4.63 -5.01 -6.90
N SER A 121 3.86 -5.69 -6.05
CA SER A 121 3.32 -5.11 -4.82
C SER A 121 4.39 -5.01 -3.73
N GLN A 122 4.53 -3.83 -3.10
CA GLN A 122 5.42 -3.69 -1.95
C GLN A 122 4.91 -4.50 -0.76
N SER A 123 3.73 -4.19 -0.25
CA SER A 123 3.17 -4.86 0.93
C SER A 123 2.72 -6.28 0.66
N GLY A 124 2.09 -6.52 -0.49
CA GLY A 124 1.51 -7.80 -0.83
C GLY A 124 2.47 -8.86 -1.37
N PHE A 125 3.76 -8.53 -1.56
CA PHE A 125 4.77 -9.44 -2.11
C PHE A 125 6.18 -9.13 -1.61
N ASN A 126 6.74 -7.97 -1.95
CA ASN A 126 8.15 -7.67 -1.73
C ASN A 126 8.53 -7.64 -0.25
N ALA A 127 7.71 -7.00 0.60
CA ALA A 127 7.93 -6.95 2.04
C ALA A 127 7.84 -8.33 2.69
N LEU A 128 6.83 -9.14 2.32
CA LEU A 128 6.72 -10.53 2.77
C LEU A 128 7.96 -11.33 2.37
N ARG A 129 8.36 -11.25 1.09
CA ARG A 129 9.51 -11.99 0.56
C ARG A 129 10.80 -11.61 1.30
N HIS A 130 11.06 -10.32 1.50
CA HIS A 130 12.22 -9.85 2.24
C HIS A 130 12.19 -10.30 3.71
N HIS A 131 11.06 -10.15 4.39
CA HIS A 131 10.91 -10.53 5.79
C HIS A 131 11.22 -12.01 6.03
N LEU A 132 10.78 -12.87 5.11
CA LEU A 132 11.02 -14.32 5.18
C LEU A 132 12.49 -14.72 4.99
N LEU A 133 13.36 -13.85 4.48
CA LEU A 133 14.79 -14.17 4.29
C LEU A 133 15.48 -14.56 5.59
N SER A 134 15.14 -13.93 6.71
CA SER A 134 15.72 -14.20 8.03
C SER A 134 15.41 -15.60 8.56
N TYR A 135 14.40 -16.26 8.01
CA TYR A 135 13.95 -17.61 8.43
C TYR A 135 14.52 -18.72 7.52
N ARG A 136 15.14 -18.35 6.39
CA ARG A 136 15.72 -19.30 5.44
C ARG A 136 17.16 -19.65 5.84
N SER A 137 17.56 -20.88 5.49
CA SER A 137 18.93 -21.38 5.59
C SER A 137 19.22 -22.29 4.40
N GLU A 138 20.46 -22.76 4.27
CA GLU A 138 20.84 -23.78 3.26
C GLU A 138 20.02 -25.07 3.43
N ASP A 139 19.76 -25.48 4.69
CA ASP A 139 18.97 -26.67 4.99
C ASP A 139 17.45 -26.43 4.85
N ARG A 140 17.03 -25.18 4.85
CA ARG A 140 15.61 -24.76 4.70
C ARG A 140 15.50 -23.67 3.62
N PRO A 141 15.71 -24.01 2.36
CA PRO A 141 15.60 -23.03 1.25
C PRO A 141 14.15 -22.63 0.94
N ARG A 142 13.18 -23.47 1.34
CA ARG A 142 11.73 -23.19 1.24
C ARG A 142 11.10 -23.25 2.62
N LEU A 143 10.21 -22.30 2.89
CA LEU A 143 9.52 -22.19 4.18
C LEU A 143 8.08 -22.77 4.10
N TYR A 144 7.43 -22.63 2.95
CA TYR A 144 6.04 -23.05 2.74
C TYR A 144 5.95 -24.19 1.74
N GLY A 145 5.03 -25.11 2.01
CA GLY A 145 4.74 -26.24 1.12
C GLY A 145 4.03 -25.81 -0.17
N ARG A 146 3.24 -24.72 -0.07
CA ARG A 146 2.52 -24.13 -1.20
C ARG A 146 2.62 -22.60 -1.18
N SER A 147 2.87 -22.00 -2.35
CA SER A 147 2.78 -20.56 -2.59
C SER A 147 1.58 -20.29 -3.49
N MET A 148 0.65 -19.45 -3.05
CA MET A 148 -0.54 -19.05 -3.80
C MET A 148 -0.43 -17.58 -4.18
N GLY A 149 0.08 -17.33 -5.37
CA GLY A 149 0.23 -15.98 -5.92
C GLY A 149 -0.96 -15.46 -6.70
N ASN A 150 -0.80 -14.22 -7.16
CA ASN A 150 -1.76 -13.51 -8.01
C ASN A 150 -3.18 -13.42 -7.42
N LEU A 151 -3.28 -13.26 -6.09
CA LEU A 151 -4.55 -12.96 -5.42
C LEU A 151 -5.03 -11.53 -5.74
N VAL A 152 -4.21 -10.73 -6.40
CA VAL A 152 -4.46 -9.40 -6.97
C VAL A 152 -4.70 -8.32 -5.92
N THR A 153 -5.58 -8.52 -4.95
CA THR A 153 -6.00 -7.50 -3.99
C THR A 153 -5.76 -7.91 -2.54
N ALA A 154 -5.51 -6.94 -1.65
CA ALA A 154 -5.45 -7.14 -0.21
C ALA A 154 -6.75 -7.77 0.33
N ARG A 155 -7.90 -7.37 -0.22
CA ARG A 155 -9.20 -7.96 0.13
C ARG A 155 -9.24 -9.46 -0.12
N ARG A 156 -8.74 -9.91 -1.27
CA ARG A 156 -8.74 -11.34 -1.59
C ARG A 156 -7.76 -12.14 -0.73
N VAL A 157 -6.62 -11.53 -0.34
CA VAL A 157 -5.72 -12.14 0.65
C VAL A 157 -6.45 -12.32 1.98
N LEU A 158 -7.11 -11.28 2.49
CA LEU A 158 -7.88 -11.33 3.73
C LEU A 158 -8.97 -12.39 3.69
N ASP A 159 -9.78 -12.43 2.61
CA ASP A 159 -10.84 -13.41 2.44
C ASP A 159 -10.26 -14.85 2.41
N SER A 160 -9.13 -15.07 1.71
CA SER A 160 -8.49 -16.39 1.61
C SER A 160 -7.87 -16.88 2.93
N VAL A 161 -7.38 -15.95 3.79
CA VAL A 161 -6.97 -16.30 5.15
C VAL A 161 -8.21 -16.64 6.00
N ALA A 162 -9.25 -15.81 5.91
CA ALA A 162 -10.47 -15.97 6.72
C ALA A 162 -11.25 -17.27 6.43
N ASP A 163 -11.20 -17.74 5.17
CA ASP A 163 -11.83 -19.00 4.76
C ASP A 163 -10.91 -20.23 4.85
N GLY A 164 -9.62 -20.02 5.18
CA GLY A 164 -8.64 -21.10 5.34
C GLY A 164 -8.05 -21.64 4.03
N SER A 165 -8.26 -20.96 2.90
CA SER A 165 -7.65 -21.33 1.61
C SER A 165 -6.14 -21.11 1.60
N ILE A 166 -5.65 -20.19 2.43
CA ILE A 166 -4.24 -19.96 2.76
C ILE A 166 -4.07 -19.85 4.27
N ASP A 167 -2.92 -20.30 4.78
CA ASP A 167 -2.64 -20.26 6.22
C ASP A 167 -2.19 -18.87 6.67
N ILE A 168 -1.46 -18.17 5.82
CA ILE A 168 -0.91 -16.85 6.08
C ILE A 168 -0.89 -15.96 4.82
N GLY A 169 -1.10 -14.67 5.01
CA GLY A 169 -1.03 -13.69 3.92
C GLY A 169 -0.65 -12.29 4.39
N PRO A 170 -0.09 -11.45 3.49
CA PRO A 170 0.34 -10.10 3.80
C PRO A 170 -0.79 -9.08 3.55
N LEU A 171 -0.97 -8.15 4.47
CA LEU A 171 -1.79 -6.96 4.30
C LEU A 171 -0.97 -5.69 4.50
N ASP A 172 -1.14 -4.70 3.65
CA ASP A 172 -0.70 -3.34 3.96
C ASP A 172 -1.34 -2.90 5.28
N ALA A 173 -0.53 -2.51 6.27
CA ALA A 173 -1.02 -2.25 7.62
C ALA A 173 -1.99 -1.05 7.66
N TYR A 174 -1.79 -0.04 6.80
CA TYR A 174 -2.71 1.08 6.73
C TYR A 174 -4.03 0.69 6.03
N TRP A 175 -3.98 -0.11 4.96
CA TRP A 175 -5.18 -0.70 4.37
C TRP A 175 -5.95 -1.54 5.40
N HIS A 176 -5.23 -2.32 6.21
CA HIS A 176 -5.81 -3.14 7.28
C HIS A 176 -6.48 -2.27 8.36
N MET A 177 -5.83 -1.17 8.80
CA MET A 177 -6.41 -0.21 9.74
C MET A 177 -7.72 0.39 9.23
N LEU A 178 -7.74 0.84 7.97
CA LEU A 178 -8.96 1.35 7.33
C LEU A 178 -10.03 0.27 7.24
N THR A 179 -9.66 -0.96 6.86
CA THR A 179 -10.61 -2.05 6.76
C THR A 179 -11.20 -2.42 8.13
N ARG A 180 -10.40 -2.41 9.19
CA ARG A 180 -10.90 -2.61 10.57
C ARG A 180 -11.89 -1.54 10.98
N LYS A 181 -11.70 -0.32 10.56
CA LYS A 181 -12.64 0.78 10.85
C LYS A 181 -13.96 0.64 10.09
N TYR A 182 -13.90 0.39 8.79
CA TYR A 182 -15.08 0.42 7.92
C TYR A 182 -15.78 -0.95 7.80
N TRP A 183 -15.07 -2.04 8.02
CA TRP A 183 -15.56 -3.42 7.88
C TRP A 183 -15.09 -4.30 9.05
N PRO A 184 -15.41 -3.97 10.33
CA PRO A 184 -14.89 -4.70 11.49
C PRO A 184 -15.21 -6.19 11.45
N ARG A 185 -16.43 -6.57 11.08
CA ARG A 185 -16.83 -7.99 10.97
C ARG A 185 -15.99 -8.82 10.01
N LEU A 186 -15.34 -8.17 9.04
CA LEU A 186 -14.49 -8.84 8.08
C LEU A 186 -13.13 -9.16 8.70
N THR A 187 -12.60 -8.22 9.46
CA THR A 187 -11.28 -8.30 10.07
C THR A 187 -11.26 -9.09 11.39
N GLU A 188 -12.41 -9.30 12.02
CA GLU A 188 -12.57 -10.15 13.22
C GLU A 188 -12.22 -11.63 12.97
N LYS A 189 -12.22 -12.07 11.72
CA LYS A 189 -11.88 -13.45 11.33
C LYS A 189 -10.39 -13.72 11.23
N VAL A 190 -9.57 -12.68 11.33
CA VAL A 190 -8.13 -12.77 11.19
C VAL A 190 -7.44 -11.98 12.30
N ARG A 191 -6.21 -12.38 12.61
CA ARG A 191 -5.34 -11.65 13.52
C ARG A 191 -3.97 -11.44 12.91
N VAL A 192 -3.29 -10.40 13.34
CA VAL A 192 -1.89 -10.16 13.00
C VAL A 192 -1.02 -11.09 13.84
N LEU A 193 -0.21 -11.91 13.18
CA LEU A 193 0.75 -12.78 13.83
C LEU A 193 2.08 -12.04 14.03
N GLU A 194 2.52 -11.34 12.99
CA GLU A 194 3.76 -10.56 12.98
C GLU A 194 3.63 -9.42 11.97
N SER A 195 4.51 -8.41 12.06
CA SER A 195 4.59 -7.33 11.07
C SER A 195 6.03 -7.15 10.61
N THR A 196 6.20 -6.76 9.35
CA THR A 196 7.53 -6.48 8.79
C THR A 196 8.11 -5.18 9.32
N ASP A 197 9.39 -4.94 9.05
CA ASP A 197 9.98 -3.61 9.13
C ASP A 197 9.20 -2.58 8.30
N THR A 198 9.41 -1.30 8.63
CA THR A 198 8.77 -0.19 7.92
C THR A 198 9.52 0.20 6.66
N VAL A 199 8.77 0.67 5.68
CA VAL A 199 9.22 1.27 4.42
C VAL A 199 8.43 2.56 4.17
N PRO A 200 8.84 3.41 3.21
CA PRO A 200 8.04 4.58 2.85
C PRO A 200 6.62 4.20 2.39
N MET A 201 5.66 4.99 2.86
CA MET A 201 4.24 4.87 2.54
C MET A 201 4.00 5.08 1.04
N PRO A 202 3.08 4.36 0.38
CA PRO A 202 2.65 4.65 -0.98
C PRO A 202 2.31 6.13 -1.21
N ALA A 203 2.65 6.64 -2.39
CA ALA A 203 2.52 8.05 -2.69
C ALA A 203 1.36 8.36 -3.63
N PHE A 204 0.89 9.61 -3.59
CA PHE A 204 0.23 10.22 -4.73
C PHE A 204 1.27 10.55 -5.80
N VAL A 205 0.95 10.29 -7.05
CA VAL A 205 1.80 10.55 -8.21
C VAL A 205 1.02 11.29 -9.29
N ALA A 206 1.76 12.01 -10.14
CA ALA A 206 1.26 12.67 -11.33
C ALA A 206 2.01 12.17 -12.57
N ALA A 207 1.42 12.29 -13.77
CA ALA A 207 2.13 12.08 -15.02
C ALA A 207 3.11 13.23 -15.28
N PRO A 208 4.23 13.01 -16.01
CA PRO A 208 5.18 14.05 -16.39
C PRO A 208 4.56 15.19 -17.22
N ALA A 209 3.40 14.93 -17.84
CA ALA A 209 2.64 15.94 -18.59
C ALA A 209 2.02 17.03 -17.69
N VAL A 210 1.92 16.82 -16.38
CA VAL A 210 1.48 17.87 -15.42
C VAL A 210 2.55 18.93 -15.33
N PRO A 211 2.22 20.23 -15.55
CA PRO A 211 3.21 21.30 -15.50
C PRO A 211 3.97 21.33 -14.16
N ARG A 212 5.28 21.53 -14.20
CA ARG A 212 6.15 21.51 -13.01
C ARG A 212 5.65 22.42 -11.89
N HIS A 213 5.22 23.65 -12.25
CA HIS A 213 4.67 24.56 -11.25
C HIS A 213 3.40 24.05 -10.58
N THR A 214 2.60 23.23 -11.26
CA THR A 214 1.41 22.57 -10.67
C THR A 214 1.84 21.44 -9.75
N VAL A 215 2.84 20.64 -10.14
CA VAL A 215 3.44 19.60 -9.27
C VAL A 215 3.97 20.22 -7.98
N ASP A 216 4.72 21.32 -8.08
CA ASP A 216 5.30 21.99 -6.91
C ASP A 216 4.19 22.52 -5.98
N ARG A 217 3.14 23.14 -6.52
CA ARG A 217 1.98 23.60 -5.72
C ARG A 217 1.20 22.44 -5.08
N LEU A 218 1.03 21.32 -5.77
CA LEU A 218 0.40 20.13 -5.19
C LEU A 218 1.20 19.59 -4.01
N ARG A 219 2.52 19.53 -4.13
CA ARG A 219 3.40 19.11 -3.03
C ARG A 219 3.28 20.02 -1.81
N GLU A 220 3.25 21.36 -2.04
CA GLU A 220 3.05 22.32 -0.96
C GLU A 220 1.64 22.18 -0.34
N ALA A 221 0.60 22.03 -1.16
CA ALA A 221 -0.77 21.87 -0.67
C ALA A 221 -0.91 20.59 0.19
N PHE A 222 -0.35 19.45 -0.24
CA PHE A 222 -0.30 18.24 0.57
C PHE A 222 0.43 18.46 1.89
N ALA A 223 1.64 19.03 1.86
CA ALA A 223 2.44 19.24 3.06
C ALA A 223 1.76 20.18 4.08
N ALA A 224 0.99 21.18 3.58
CA ALA A 224 0.25 22.12 4.40
C ALA A 224 -1.16 21.64 4.80
N ALA A 225 -1.65 20.52 4.30
CA ALA A 225 -3.02 20.05 4.49
C ALA A 225 -3.41 19.95 5.97
N HIS A 226 -2.53 19.44 6.83
CA HIS A 226 -2.77 19.28 8.27
C HIS A 226 -3.02 20.62 9.01
N MET A 227 -2.61 21.74 8.44
CA MET A 227 -2.85 23.10 8.99
C MET A 227 -4.16 23.72 8.49
N ARG A 228 -4.87 23.06 7.56
CA ARG A 228 -6.07 23.60 6.96
C ARG A 228 -7.31 23.31 7.80
N PRO A 229 -8.25 24.26 7.93
CA PRO A 229 -9.48 24.06 8.71
C PRO A 229 -10.33 22.87 8.22
N TRP A 230 -10.26 22.55 6.92
CA TRP A 230 -10.99 21.44 6.33
C TRP A 230 -10.40 20.06 6.65
N PHE A 231 -9.14 19.95 7.12
CA PHE A 231 -8.43 18.68 7.21
C PHE A 231 -8.94 17.74 8.31
N ALA A 232 -9.37 18.26 9.45
CA ALA A 232 -9.69 17.45 10.64
C ALA A 232 -10.71 16.31 10.39
N PRO A 233 -11.83 16.51 9.65
CA PRO A 233 -12.77 15.43 9.32
C PRO A 233 -12.13 14.31 8.48
N PHE A 234 -11.26 14.68 7.53
CA PHE A 234 -10.55 13.73 6.66
C PHE A 234 -9.50 12.95 7.44
N SER A 235 -8.74 13.62 8.31
CA SER A 235 -7.80 12.99 9.24
C SER A 235 -8.47 11.90 10.06
N ALA A 236 -9.59 12.21 10.70
CA ALA A 236 -10.34 11.26 11.50
C ALA A 236 -10.89 10.10 10.64
N SER A 237 -11.46 10.37 9.46
CA SER A 237 -12.05 9.36 8.59
C SER A 237 -11.02 8.44 7.98
N LEU A 238 -9.92 8.98 7.48
CA LEU A 238 -8.87 8.25 6.78
C LEU A 238 -7.72 7.77 7.70
N LEU A 239 -7.76 8.08 8.99
CA LEU A 239 -6.70 7.72 9.95
C LEU A 239 -5.32 8.21 9.48
N ILE A 240 -5.22 9.49 9.12
CA ILE A 240 -3.97 10.14 8.70
C ILE A 240 -3.72 11.40 9.52
N GLU A 241 -2.46 11.75 9.75
CA GLU A 241 -2.04 12.95 10.49
C GLU A 241 -1.58 14.09 9.57
N GLY A 242 -1.31 13.80 8.30
CA GLY A 242 -0.81 14.75 7.32
C GLY A 242 -0.19 14.04 6.13
N PHE A 243 0.70 14.75 5.44
CA PHE A 243 1.44 14.24 4.28
C PHE A 243 2.89 14.70 4.31
N GLU A 244 3.79 13.85 3.83
CA GLU A 244 5.18 14.19 3.53
C GLU A 244 5.43 14.26 2.04
N LYS A 245 6.20 15.27 1.60
CA LYS A 245 6.69 15.34 0.21
C LYS A 245 7.66 14.19 -0.03
N VAL A 246 7.54 13.55 -1.17
CA VAL A 246 8.40 12.42 -1.53
C VAL A 246 8.95 12.57 -2.95
N THR A 247 10.09 11.90 -3.17
CA THR A 247 10.72 11.76 -4.48
C THR A 247 10.82 10.27 -4.82
N ARG A 248 11.33 9.93 -6.00
CA ARG A 248 11.56 8.53 -6.36
C ARG A 248 12.60 7.88 -5.45
N GLU A 249 13.63 8.62 -5.06
CA GLU A 249 14.70 8.17 -4.18
C GLU A 249 14.18 7.76 -2.79
N THR A 250 13.08 8.36 -2.33
CA THR A 250 12.41 7.98 -1.08
C THR A 250 12.12 6.47 -1.04
N PHE A 251 11.82 5.86 -2.18
CA PHE A 251 11.42 4.45 -2.28
C PHE A 251 12.59 3.48 -2.54
N HIS A 252 13.84 3.94 -2.51
CA HIS A 252 15.02 3.12 -2.85
C HIS A 252 15.13 1.86 -1.97
N ARG A 253 14.79 1.97 -0.68
CA ARG A 253 14.80 0.82 0.25
C ARG A 253 13.96 -0.37 -0.25
N THR A 254 12.89 -0.12 -1.01
CA THR A 254 12.07 -1.20 -1.57
C THR A 254 12.82 -2.02 -2.64
N LEU A 255 13.74 -1.39 -3.39
CA LEU A 255 14.62 -2.06 -4.32
C LEU A 255 15.69 -2.88 -3.59
N GLU A 256 16.27 -2.34 -2.52
CA GLU A 256 17.25 -3.07 -1.69
C GLU A 256 16.64 -4.37 -1.16
N TRP A 257 15.40 -4.34 -0.72
CA TRP A 257 14.67 -5.53 -0.28
C TRP A 257 14.47 -6.55 -1.40
N ALA A 258 14.12 -6.10 -2.59
CA ALA A 258 13.97 -6.97 -3.75
C ALA A 258 15.31 -7.61 -4.13
N GLN A 259 16.37 -6.81 -4.22
CA GLN A 259 17.72 -7.25 -4.55
C GLN A 259 18.27 -8.25 -3.53
N ALA A 260 18.03 -8.04 -2.23
CA ALA A 260 18.44 -8.97 -1.19
C ALA A 260 17.80 -10.36 -1.37
N ALA A 261 16.52 -10.42 -1.75
CA ALA A 261 15.84 -11.68 -2.02
C ALA A 261 16.32 -12.33 -3.33
N GLU A 262 16.54 -11.54 -4.37
CA GLU A 262 17.04 -12.01 -5.66
C GLU A 262 18.46 -12.55 -5.58
N ALA A 263 19.34 -11.90 -4.80
CA ALA A 263 20.73 -12.30 -4.61
C ALA A 263 20.88 -13.73 -4.04
N VAL A 264 19.89 -14.21 -3.29
CA VAL A 264 19.84 -15.57 -2.74
C VAL A 264 18.87 -16.49 -3.50
N GLY A 265 18.44 -16.10 -4.69
CA GLY A 265 17.56 -16.89 -5.55
C GLY A 265 16.14 -17.08 -4.99
N TYR A 266 15.71 -16.24 -4.02
CA TYR A 266 14.36 -16.31 -3.45
C TYR A 266 13.39 -15.43 -4.23
N LEU A 267 12.90 -15.94 -5.35
CA LEU A 267 12.11 -15.17 -6.31
C LEU A 267 10.64 -15.02 -5.90
N GLU A 268 10.10 -15.97 -5.15
CA GLU A 268 8.71 -15.97 -4.66
C GLU A 268 8.66 -16.39 -3.19
N PRO A 269 7.69 -15.88 -2.40
CA PRO A 269 7.42 -16.41 -1.07
C PRO A 269 7.01 -17.89 -1.16
N GLY A 270 7.79 -18.79 -0.52
CA GLY A 270 7.49 -20.23 -0.59
C GLY A 270 8.50 -21.12 0.11
#